data_5f40aa8111cd7275e94b842862377dd3
#
_entry.id   5f40aa8111cd7275e94b842862377dd3
#
_cell.length_a   1.000
_cell.length_b   1.000
_cell.length_c   1.000
_cell.angle_alpha   90.00
_cell.angle_beta   90.00
_cell.angle_gamma   90.00
#
_symmetry.space_group_name_H-M   'P 1'
#
loop_
_entity.id
_entity.type
_entity.pdbx_description
1 polymer ?
#
loop_
_entity_poly.entity_id
_entity_poly.type
_entity_poly.pdbx_seq_one_letter_code
_entity_poly.pdbx_strand_id
1 'polypeptide(L)'
;MFYWLLKWIAIGPVLRILFRPVVEGADHVPEEGPAILASNHLSYADWLFMPLTLARRVTFVAKAEYFTTPGIKGWFQKKFFSGSGQVPIDRSGASAAEGALSAAKRILDQGELFGIYPEGTRSHDGRLYRGKTGVARLALETGVPVIPVAVLGTDVVSPPGKKFGTFTRPGVRFGPPLDLRKGLGP
;
A
#
# COMPACT_ATOMS: atom_id res chain seq x y z
N MET A 1 16.33 -3.95 8.21
CA MET A 1 16.76 -5.37 8.03
C MET A 1 15.58 -6.33 7.90
N PHE A 2 14.62 -6.38 8.85
CA PHE A 2 13.53 -7.38 8.83
C PHE A 2 12.61 -7.32 7.59
N TYR A 3 12.28 -6.12 7.10
CA TYR A 3 11.52 -5.93 5.85
C TYR A 3 12.19 -6.64 4.66
N TRP A 4 13.48 -6.46 4.50
CA TRP A 4 14.25 -7.04 3.40
C TRP A 4 14.41 -8.55 3.53
N LEU A 5 14.53 -9.05 4.77
CA LEU A 5 14.52 -10.49 5.06
C LEU A 5 13.19 -11.11 4.61
N LEU A 6 12.06 -10.51 4.97
CA LEU A 6 10.74 -10.99 4.55
C LEU A 6 10.58 -10.94 3.03
N LYS A 7 10.99 -9.84 2.41
CA LYS A 7 10.81 -9.58 0.98
C LYS A 7 11.67 -10.44 0.08
N TRP A 8 12.94 -10.64 0.44
CA TRP A 8 13.92 -11.27 -0.44
C TRP A 8 14.27 -12.70 -0.06
N ILE A 9 14.03 -13.10 1.19
CA ILE A 9 14.48 -14.41 1.71
C ILE A 9 13.31 -15.28 2.15
N ALA A 10 12.37 -14.76 2.95
CA ALA A 10 11.33 -15.59 3.54
C ALA A 10 10.06 -15.66 2.69
N ILE A 11 9.26 -14.58 2.67
CA ILE A 11 7.91 -14.58 2.07
C ILE A 11 7.99 -14.28 0.56
N GLY A 12 8.82 -13.34 0.15
CA GLY A 12 8.89 -12.87 -1.22
C GLY A 12 9.20 -13.96 -2.26
N PRO A 13 10.23 -14.80 -2.10
CA PRO A 13 10.48 -15.90 -3.03
C PRO A 13 9.32 -16.88 -3.15
N VAL A 14 8.71 -17.23 -2.02
CA VAL A 14 7.54 -18.13 -1.99
C VAL A 14 6.39 -17.53 -2.81
N LEU A 15 6.05 -16.26 -2.58
CA LEU A 15 4.99 -15.59 -3.32
C LEU A 15 5.31 -15.47 -4.82
N ARG A 16 6.57 -15.18 -5.18
CA ARG A 16 7.00 -15.10 -6.59
C ARG A 16 6.92 -16.44 -7.30
N ILE A 17 7.29 -17.54 -6.64
CA ILE A 17 7.24 -18.90 -7.21
C ILE A 17 5.80 -19.36 -7.36
N LEU A 18 4.98 -19.21 -6.31
CA LEU A 18 3.60 -19.71 -6.30
C LEU A 18 2.66 -18.89 -7.18
N PHE A 19 2.76 -17.57 -7.16
CA PHE A 19 1.80 -16.67 -7.81
C PHE A 19 2.33 -16.05 -9.11
N ARG A 20 3.65 -15.97 -9.29
CA ARG A 20 4.29 -15.40 -10.49
C ARG A 20 3.64 -14.07 -10.90
N PRO A 21 3.61 -13.05 -10.02
CA PRO A 21 2.88 -11.81 -10.29
C PRO A 21 3.37 -11.14 -11.56
N VAL A 22 2.43 -10.60 -12.34
CA VAL A 22 2.72 -9.82 -13.55
C VAL A 22 2.94 -8.37 -13.13
N VAL A 23 4.01 -7.74 -13.64
CA VAL A 23 4.37 -6.36 -13.30
C VAL A 23 4.51 -5.56 -14.59
N GLU A 24 3.87 -4.40 -14.63
CA GLU A 24 3.96 -3.46 -15.75
C GLU A 24 4.23 -2.04 -15.22
N GLY A 25 5.05 -1.27 -15.90
CA GLY A 25 5.33 0.15 -15.61
C GLY A 25 6.03 0.41 -14.28
N ALA A 26 6.79 -0.56 -13.74
CA ALA A 26 7.54 -0.37 -12.50
C ALA A 26 8.59 0.75 -12.61
N ASP A 27 9.03 1.07 -13.81
CA ASP A 27 9.91 2.18 -14.19
C ASP A 27 9.27 3.57 -14.02
N HIS A 28 7.96 3.66 -13.91
CA HIS A 28 7.26 4.89 -13.54
C HIS A 28 7.46 5.27 -12.05
N VAL A 29 7.85 4.32 -11.21
CA VAL A 29 8.12 4.59 -9.80
C VAL A 29 9.54 5.11 -9.66
N PRO A 30 9.77 6.31 -9.08
CA PRO A 30 11.09 6.89 -9.01
C PRO A 30 12.04 6.01 -8.21
N GLU A 31 13.29 5.87 -8.68
CA GLU A 31 14.33 5.10 -8.00
C GLU A 31 14.72 5.73 -6.66
N GLU A 32 14.64 7.06 -6.56
CA GLU A 32 14.94 7.84 -5.36
C GLU A 32 13.85 8.89 -5.11
N GLY A 33 13.82 9.43 -3.89
CA GLY A 33 12.86 10.43 -3.49
C GLY A 33 11.45 9.89 -3.20
N PRO A 34 10.54 10.73 -2.69
CA PRO A 34 9.21 10.33 -2.28
C PRO A 34 8.26 10.18 -3.46
N ALA A 35 7.31 9.26 -3.35
CA ALA A 35 6.16 9.16 -4.25
C ALA A 35 4.95 8.56 -3.51
N ILE A 36 3.75 8.94 -3.94
CA ILE A 36 2.49 8.39 -3.47
C ILE A 36 2.03 7.32 -4.45
N LEU A 37 1.90 6.08 -4.01
CA LEU A 37 1.35 4.98 -4.79
C LEU A 37 -0.14 4.85 -4.48
N ALA A 38 -0.98 5.37 -5.38
CA ALA A 38 -2.44 5.38 -5.21
C ALA A 38 -3.08 4.19 -5.93
N SER A 39 -3.56 3.20 -5.18
CA SER A 39 -4.05 1.94 -5.71
C SER A 39 -5.53 1.70 -5.42
N ASN A 40 -6.22 0.99 -6.30
CA ASN A 40 -7.46 0.31 -5.97
C ASN A 40 -7.23 -0.72 -4.85
N HIS A 41 -8.29 -1.10 -4.14
CA HIS A 41 -8.17 -2.02 -3.01
C HIS A 41 -9.16 -3.18 -3.15
N LEU A 42 -8.67 -4.34 -3.60
CA LEU A 42 -9.48 -5.52 -3.83
C LEU A 42 -9.45 -6.51 -2.66
N SER A 43 -8.28 -6.64 -2.01
CA SER A 43 -8.03 -7.75 -1.12
C SER A 43 -7.02 -7.40 -0.02
N TYR A 44 -6.96 -8.25 1.00
CA TYR A 44 -5.85 -8.20 1.98
C TYR A 44 -4.50 -8.49 1.34
N ALA A 45 -4.45 -9.16 0.20
CA ALA A 45 -3.21 -9.50 -0.47
C ALA A 45 -2.55 -8.31 -1.19
N ASP A 46 -3.26 -7.21 -1.44
CA ASP A 46 -2.76 -6.05 -2.19
C ASP A 46 -1.48 -5.47 -1.58
N TRP A 47 -1.44 -5.30 -0.25
CA TRP A 47 -0.27 -4.75 0.44
C TRP A 47 0.92 -5.73 0.49
N LEU A 48 0.75 -6.98 0.09
CA LEU A 48 1.84 -7.94 -0.11
C LEU A 48 2.38 -7.86 -1.54
N PHE A 49 1.48 -7.92 -2.53
CA PHE A 49 1.89 -7.99 -3.93
C PHE A 49 2.48 -6.68 -4.46
N MET A 50 1.89 -5.53 -4.15
CA MET A 50 2.43 -4.24 -4.61
C MET A 50 3.89 -4.02 -4.14
N PRO A 51 4.25 -4.12 -2.84
CA PRO A 51 5.66 -3.97 -2.44
C PRO A 51 6.58 -5.06 -2.99
N LEU A 52 6.04 -6.27 -3.22
CA LEU A 52 6.83 -7.38 -3.76
C LEU A 52 7.39 -7.09 -5.15
N THR A 53 6.70 -6.26 -5.93
CA THR A 53 7.04 -5.95 -7.33
C THR A 53 8.04 -4.80 -7.48
N LEU A 54 8.32 -4.04 -6.43
CA LEU A 54 9.23 -2.90 -6.48
C LEU A 54 10.58 -3.23 -5.80
N ALA A 55 11.66 -2.58 -6.20
CA ALA A 55 12.95 -2.67 -5.51
C ALA A 55 12.93 -1.94 -4.17
N ARG A 56 12.21 -0.83 -4.09
CA ARG A 56 12.10 0.03 -2.93
C ARG A 56 11.10 -0.48 -1.89
N ARG A 57 11.24 0.01 -0.66
CA ARG A 57 10.24 -0.20 0.40
C ARG A 57 9.02 0.66 0.13
N VAL A 58 7.84 0.06 0.30
CA VAL A 58 6.57 0.79 0.31
C VAL A 58 6.01 0.77 1.72
N THR A 59 5.71 1.95 2.24
CA THR A 59 5.16 2.12 3.60
C THR A 59 3.67 2.42 3.51
N PHE A 60 2.87 1.70 4.31
CA PHE A 60 1.41 1.88 4.40
C PHE A 60 1.02 2.27 5.82
N VAL A 61 -0.18 2.81 5.97
CA VAL A 61 -0.80 2.97 7.28
C VAL A 61 -1.74 1.80 7.59
N ALA A 62 -1.64 1.26 8.79
CA ALA A 62 -2.45 0.15 9.25
C ALA A 62 -3.13 0.49 10.58
N LYS A 63 -4.18 -0.26 10.94
CA LYS A 63 -4.91 -0.06 12.19
C LYS A 63 -3.99 -0.22 13.41
N ALA A 64 -4.07 0.72 14.35
CA ALA A 64 -3.27 0.69 15.59
C ALA A 64 -3.45 -0.60 16.38
N GLU A 65 -4.63 -1.23 16.33
CA GLU A 65 -4.92 -2.48 17.01
C GLU A 65 -3.97 -3.63 16.62
N TYR A 66 -3.44 -3.63 15.40
CA TYR A 66 -2.44 -4.62 14.97
C TYR A 66 -1.10 -4.50 15.69
N PHE A 67 -0.87 -3.36 16.36
CA PHE A 67 0.36 -3.07 17.07
C PHE A 67 0.20 -3.09 18.60
N THR A 68 -1.04 -3.07 19.09
CA THR A 68 -1.39 -2.94 20.52
C THR A 68 -2.06 -4.18 21.10
N THR A 69 -2.37 -5.19 20.27
CA THR A 69 -2.96 -6.45 20.74
C THR A 69 -2.05 -7.09 21.81
N PRO A 70 -2.57 -7.44 23.00
CA PRO A 70 -1.77 -8.05 24.06
C PRO A 70 -1.39 -9.50 23.78
N GLY A 71 -0.40 -10.00 24.53
CA GLY A 71 0.02 -11.39 24.50
C GLY A 71 0.96 -11.76 23.35
N ILE A 72 1.36 -13.04 23.30
CA ILE A 72 2.34 -13.57 22.35
C ILE A 72 1.88 -13.36 20.90
N LYS A 73 0.60 -13.60 20.62
CA LYS A 73 0.02 -13.36 19.29
C LYS A 73 0.16 -11.91 18.85
N GLY A 74 -0.13 -10.95 19.75
CA GLY A 74 0.01 -9.53 19.50
C GLY A 74 1.46 -9.12 19.30
N TRP A 75 2.40 -9.72 20.04
CA TRP A 75 3.83 -9.49 19.85
C TRP A 75 4.29 -9.90 18.44
N PHE A 76 3.93 -11.09 17.98
CA PHE A 76 4.22 -11.54 16.61
C PHE A 76 3.57 -10.63 15.56
N GLN A 77 2.30 -10.27 15.77
CA GLN A 77 1.56 -9.37 14.88
C GLN A 77 2.24 -8.00 14.77
N LYS A 78 2.59 -7.39 15.91
CA LYS A 78 3.34 -6.12 15.96
C LYS A 78 4.67 -6.22 15.22
N LYS A 79 5.47 -7.26 15.47
CA LYS A 79 6.76 -7.49 14.80
C LYS A 79 6.58 -7.63 13.29
N PHE A 80 5.56 -8.38 12.87
CA PHE A 80 5.26 -8.59 11.45
C PHE A 80 4.84 -7.28 10.77
N PHE A 81 3.84 -6.55 11.30
CA PHE A 81 3.36 -5.32 10.68
C PHE A 81 4.42 -4.21 10.69
N SER A 82 5.12 -3.99 11.80
CA SER A 82 6.22 -3.03 11.86
C SER A 82 7.34 -3.40 10.88
N GLY A 83 7.66 -4.67 10.79
CA GLY A 83 8.71 -5.18 9.91
C GLY A 83 8.33 -5.19 8.43
N SER A 84 7.04 -5.28 8.11
CA SER A 84 6.54 -5.27 6.72
C SER A 84 6.29 -3.87 6.16
N GLY A 85 6.69 -2.81 6.85
CA GLY A 85 6.52 -1.43 6.37
C GLY A 85 5.17 -0.82 6.70
N GLN A 86 4.50 -1.28 7.74
CA GLN A 86 3.24 -0.70 8.19
C GLN A 86 3.47 0.28 9.35
N VAL A 87 2.79 1.43 9.29
CA VAL A 87 2.81 2.45 10.35
C VAL A 87 1.44 2.48 11.03
N PRO A 88 1.39 2.38 12.39
CA PRO A 88 0.12 2.39 13.10
C PRO A 88 -0.57 3.75 13.01
N ILE A 89 -1.87 3.73 12.73
CA ILE A 89 -2.75 4.90 12.88
C ILE A 89 -4.01 4.51 13.65
N ASP A 90 -4.44 5.41 14.51
CA ASP A 90 -5.77 5.33 15.09
C ASP A 90 -6.80 5.73 14.02
N ARG A 91 -7.74 4.84 13.74
CA ARG A 91 -8.85 5.07 12.80
C ARG A 91 -10.16 5.38 13.51
N SER A 92 -10.14 5.54 14.82
CA SER A 92 -11.29 5.92 15.62
C SER A 92 -11.42 7.45 15.68
N GLY A 93 -12.64 7.93 15.54
CA GLY A 93 -12.97 9.34 15.71
C GLY A 93 -12.76 10.25 14.48
N ALA A 94 -13.15 11.51 14.65
CA ALA A 94 -13.14 12.54 13.58
C ALA A 94 -11.72 12.91 13.12
N SER A 95 -10.71 12.74 13.97
CA SER A 95 -9.29 13.05 13.68
C SER A 95 -8.53 11.94 12.95
N ALA A 96 -9.16 10.78 12.71
CA ALA A 96 -8.52 9.63 12.08
C ALA A 96 -7.92 9.94 10.69
N ALA A 97 -8.63 10.72 9.88
CA ALA A 97 -8.16 11.12 8.56
C ALA A 97 -6.93 12.05 8.66
N GLU A 98 -6.94 13.00 9.58
CA GLU A 98 -5.82 13.92 9.81
C GLU A 98 -4.59 13.17 10.33
N GLY A 99 -4.77 12.22 11.25
CA GLY A 99 -3.71 11.36 11.75
C GLY A 99 -3.05 10.54 10.63
N ALA A 100 -3.87 10.01 9.72
CA ALA A 100 -3.38 9.28 8.54
C ALA A 100 -2.58 10.16 7.59
N LEU A 101 -3.06 11.38 7.30
CA LEU A 101 -2.36 12.34 6.45
C LEU A 101 -1.04 12.81 7.08
N SER A 102 -1.03 13.10 8.37
CA SER A 102 0.17 13.48 9.10
C SER A 102 1.23 12.36 9.12
N ALA A 103 0.80 11.11 9.26
CA ALA A 103 1.70 9.96 9.18
C ALA A 103 2.26 9.80 7.76
N ALA A 104 1.40 9.93 6.75
CA ALA A 104 1.80 9.87 5.34
C ALA A 104 2.82 10.95 4.99
N LYS A 105 2.58 12.19 5.43
CA LYS A 105 3.50 13.32 5.22
C LYS A 105 4.88 13.03 5.79
N ARG A 106 4.97 12.54 7.04
CA ARG A 106 6.26 12.18 7.66
C ARG A 106 7.01 11.10 6.88
N ILE A 107 6.30 10.13 6.28
CA ILE A 107 6.92 9.09 5.46
C ILE A 107 7.49 9.71 4.17
N LEU A 108 6.73 10.58 3.52
CA LEU A 108 7.16 11.28 2.31
C LEU A 108 8.32 12.24 2.57
N ASP A 109 8.32 12.97 3.72
CA ASP A 109 9.41 13.86 4.14
C ASP A 109 10.74 13.09 4.36
N GLN A 110 10.67 11.77 4.62
CA GLN A 110 11.83 10.88 4.73
C GLN A 110 12.32 10.35 3.35
N GLY A 111 11.69 10.79 2.25
CA GLY A 111 12.03 10.31 0.90
C GLY A 111 11.49 8.92 0.56
N GLU A 112 10.56 8.38 1.36
CA GLU A 112 10.04 7.02 1.17
C GLU A 112 8.80 6.99 0.23
N LEU A 113 8.51 5.78 -0.30
CA LEU A 113 7.28 5.52 -1.02
C LEU A 113 6.12 5.30 -0.03
N PHE A 114 5.03 6.00 -0.24
CA PHE A 114 3.82 5.85 0.55
C PHE A 114 2.70 5.20 -0.27
N GLY A 115 2.21 4.03 0.16
CA GLY A 115 1.07 3.36 -0.44
C GLY A 115 -0.24 3.79 0.19
N ILE A 116 -1.21 4.15 -0.64
CA ILE A 116 -2.54 4.55 -0.20
C ILE A 116 -3.62 3.90 -1.07
N TYR A 117 -4.73 3.56 -0.44
CA TYR A 117 -5.95 3.12 -1.10
C TYR A 117 -6.98 4.25 -1.01
N PRO A 118 -7.18 5.06 -2.08
CA PRO A 118 -8.05 6.24 -2.02
C PRO A 118 -9.50 5.92 -1.65
N GLU A 119 -9.98 4.73 -1.97
CA GLU A 119 -11.31 4.25 -1.61
C GLU A 119 -11.52 4.16 -0.07
N GLY A 120 -10.43 3.97 0.68
CA GLY A 120 -10.43 3.87 2.15
C GLY A 120 -10.97 2.56 2.70
N THR A 121 -11.50 1.70 1.85
CA THR A 121 -11.96 0.34 2.17
C THR A 121 -11.74 -0.58 0.97
N ARG A 122 -11.79 -1.88 1.19
CA ARG A 122 -11.73 -2.86 0.10
C ARG A 122 -13.04 -2.87 -0.68
N SER A 123 -12.93 -3.05 -1.99
CA SER A 123 -14.08 -3.34 -2.85
C SER A 123 -14.72 -4.67 -2.44
N HIS A 124 -16.04 -4.72 -2.39
CA HIS A 124 -16.78 -5.93 -2.05
C HIS A 124 -17.16 -6.78 -3.27
N ASP A 125 -17.18 -6.14 -4.44
CA ASP A 125 -17.66 -6.72 -5.71
C ASP A 125 -16.64 -6.61 -6.85
N GLY A 126 -15.40 -6.21 -6.54
CA GLY A 126 -14.32 -6.04 -7.51
C GLY A 126 -14.38 -4.73 -8.32
N ARG A 127 -15.40 -3.89 -8.12
CA ARG A 127 -15.52 -2.60 -8.82
C ARG A 127 -14.64 -1.55 -8.18
N LEU A 128 -14.23 -0.58 -8.99
CA LEU A 128 -13.54 0.62 -8.53
C LEU A 128 -14.56 1.62 -7.98
N TYR A 129 -14.38 2.03 -6.75
CA TYR A 129 -15.23 3.02 -6.09
C TYR A 129 -14.59 4.40 -6.06
N ARG A 130 -15.42 5.42 -5.84
CA ARG A 130 -14.95 6.79 -5.75
C ARG A 130 -13.92 6.95 -4.64
N GLY A 131 -12.74 7.47 -5.02
CA GLY A 131 -11.67 7.81 -4.07
C GLY A 131 -12.04 9.00 -3.19
N LYS A 132 -11.55 8.98 -1.96
CA LYS A 132 -11.60 10.12 -1.02
C LYS A 132 -10.54 11.14 -1.40
N THR A 133 -10.76 12.39 -1.03
CA THR A 133 -9.90 13.54 -1.39
C THR A 133 -8.54 13.56 -0.68
N GLY A 134 -8.32 12.68 0.31
CA GLY A 134 -7.10 12.66 1.11
C GLY A 134 -5.81 12.49 0.28
N VAL A 135 -5.84 11.70 -0.79
CA VAL A 135 -4.67 11.54 -1.68
C VAL A 135 -4.35 12.83 -2.43
N ALA A 136 -5.37 13.53 -2.93
CA ALA A 136 -5.19 14.80 -3.64
C ALA A 136 -4.67 15.88 -2.69
N ARG A 137 -5.24 15.98 -1.49
CA ARG A 137 -4.78 16.90 -0.45
C ARG A 137 -3.31 16.66 -0.09
N LEU A 138 -2.94 15.40 0.15
CA LEU A 138 -1.55 15.03 0.47
C LEU A 138 -0.59 15.42 -0.67
N ALA A 139 -0.95 15.12 -1.91
CA ALA A 139 -0.12 15.45 -3.07
C ALA A 139 0.04 16.96 -3.27
N LEU A 140 -1.03 17.74 -3.09
CA LEU A 140 -0.98 19.20 -3.20
C LEU A 140 -0.14 19.84 -2.08
N GLU A 141 -0.29 19.36 -0.83
CA GLU A 141 0.46 19.88 0.32
C GLU A 141 1.95 19.54 0.24
N THR A 142 2.30 18.35 -0.26
CA THR A 142 3.71 17.89 -0.29
C THR A 142 4.41 18.15 -1.62
N GLY A 143 3.66 18.32 -2.71
CA GLY A 143 4.22 18.44 -4.07
C GLY A 143 4.82 17.16 -4.61
N VAL A 144 4.55 16.03 -3.99
CA VAL A 144 5.08 14.72 -4.34
C VAL A 144 4.25 14.13 -5.47
N PRO A 145 4.87 13.46 -6.47
CA PRO A 145 4.14 12.84 -7.58
C PRO A 145 3.24 11.70 -7.09
N VAL A 146 2.08 11.57 -7.72
CA VAL A 146 1.16 10.45 -7.50
C VAL A 146 1.33 9.45 -8.63
N ILE A 147 1.66 8.22 -8.29
CA ILE A 147 1.72 7.10 -9.22
C ILE A 147 0.41 6.33 -9.10
N PRO A 148 -0.45 6.34 -10.12
CA PRO A 148 -1.64 5.50 -10.12
C PRO A 148 -1.24 4.03 -10.24
N VAL A 149 -1.81 3.18 -9.41
CA VAL A 149 -1.51 1.74 -9.40
C VAL A 149 -2.79 0.96 -9.56
N ALA A 150 -2.78 -0.04 -10.42
CA ALA A 150 -3.85 -1.02 -10.54
C ALA A 150 -3.38 -2.38 -10.04
N VAL A 151 -4.05 -2.90 -9.01
CA VAL A 151 -3.87 -4.27 -8.54
C VAL A 151 -5.00 -5.13 -9.10
N LEU A 152 -4.69 -6.30 -9.65
CA LEU A 152 -5.59 -7.17 -10.40
C LEU A 152 -5.50 -8.60 -9.87
N GLY A 153 -6.63 -9.28 -9.71
CA GLY A 153 -6.71 -10.70 -9.35
C GLY A 153 -6.29 -11.05 -7.92
N THR A 154 -6.02 -10.08 -7.05
CA THR A 154 -5.72 -10.32 -5.64
C THR A 154 -6.94 -10.74 -4.84
N ASP A 155 -8.13 -10.34 -5.27
CA ASP A 155 -9.42 -10.79 -4.77
C ASP A 155 -9.68 -12.27 -5.03
N VAL A 156 -9.11 -12.83 -6.09
CA VAL A 156 -9.13 -14.28 -6.37
C VAL A 156 -8.16 -15.03 -5.45
N VAL A 157 -6.99 -14.43 -5.17
CA VAL A 157 -5.99 -14.99 -4.24
C VAL A 157 -6.50 -14.99 -2.79
N SER A 158 -7.13 -13.89 -2.38
CA SER A 158 -7.70 -13.73 -1.03
C SER A 158 -9.07 -13.06 -1.11
N PRO A 159 -10.13 -13.83 -1.41
CA PRO A 159 -11.49 -13.30 -1.57
C PRO A 159 -12.01 -12.66 -0.27
N PRO A 160 -12.94 -11.71 -0.38
CA PRO A 160 -13.64 -11.16 0.78
C PRO A 160 -14.22 -12.28 1.65
N GLY A 161 -13.94 -12.22 2.97
CA GLY A 161 -14.42 -13.21 3.94
C GLY A 161 -13.65 -14.53 3.99
N LYS A 162 -12.69 -14.77 3.09
CA LYS A 162 -11.82 -15.96 3.11
C LYS A 162 -10.35 -15.58 3.29
N LYS A 163 -9.57 -16.42 3.97
CA LYS A 163 -8.12 -16.18 4.13
C LYS A 163 -7.35 -16.51 2.87
N PHE A 164 -7.77 -17.55 2.14
CA PHE A 164 -7.15 -18.00 0.90
C PHE A 164 -8.25 -18.37 -0.10
N GLY A 165 -8.02 -18.03 -1.36
CA GLY A 165 -8.83 -18.41 -2.50
C GLY A 165 -8.08 -19.37 -3.42
N THR A 166 -7.99 -19.03 -4.70
CA THR A 166 -7.37 -19.86 -5.72
C THR A 166 -5.99 -19.30 -6.08
N PHE A 167 -5.05 -20.18 -6.41
CA PHE A 167 -3.77 -19.80 -6.98
C PHE A 167 -4.01 -19.21 -8.38
N THR A 168 -3.73 -17.93 -8.53
CA THR A 168 -3.79 -17.21 -9.80
C THR A 168 -2.56 -16.31 -9.91
N ARG A 169 -2.39 -15.68 -11.06
CA ARG A 169 -1.30 -14.71 -11.29
C ARG A 169 -1.84 -13.30 -11.09
N PRO A 170 -1.64 -12.68 -9.90
CA PRO A 170 -2.05 -11.30 -9.70
C PRO A 170 -1.20 -10.35 -10.55
N GLY A 171 -1.80 -9.25 -10.97
CA GLY A 171 -1.11 -8.18 -11.69
C GLY A 171 -0.93 -6.94 -10.83
N VAL A 172 0.19 -6.23 -11.05
CA VAL A 172 0.40 -4.89 -10.50
C VAL A 172 0.88 -4.00 -11.65
N ARG A 173 0.10 -2.97 -11.98
CA ARG A 173 0.41 -2.00 -13.03
C ARG A 173 0.62 -0.63 -12.43
N PHE A 174 1.74 -0.01 -12.75
CA PHE A 174 2.07 1.35 -12.33
C PHE A 174 1.89 2.27 -13.55
N GLY A 175 1.01 3.26 -13.42
CA GLY A 175 0.82 4.28 -14.46
C GLY A 175 1.87 5.39 -14.37
N PRO A 176 1.93 6.29 -15.36
CA PRO A 176 2.85 7.41 -15.33
C PRO A 176 2.55 8.35 -14.15
N PRO A 177 3.58 9.04 -13.65
CA PRO A 177 3.43 10.00 -12.55
C PRO A 177 2.43 11.11 -12.90
N LEU A 178 1.49 11.36 -11.99
CA LEU A 178 0.56 12.48 -12.07
C LEU A 178 1.11 13.64 -11.25
N ASP A 179 1.38 14.76 -11.88
CA ASP A 179 1.70 16.02 -11.24
C ASP A 179 0.42 16.86 -11.10
N LEU A 180 -0.18 16.80 -9.92
CA LEU A 180 -1.46 17.49 -9.66
C LEU A 180 -1.33 19.01 -9.58
N ARG A 181 -0.10 19.55 -9.49
CA ARG A 181 0.14 21.01 -9.51
C ARG A 181 0.01 21.57 -10.92
N LYS A 182 0.40 20.82 -11.95
CA LYS A 182 0.28 21.25 -13.34
C LYS A 182 -1.14 21.43 -13.85
N GLY A 183 -2.13 20.87 -13.15
CA GLY A 183 -3.55 21.03 -13.47
C GLY A 183 -4.24 22.20 -12.78
N LEU A 184 -3.60 22.82 -11.82
CA LEU A 184 -4.04 24.04 -11.16
C LEU A 184 -3.33 25.18 -11.88
N GLY A 185 -3.94 25.73 -12.95
CA GLY A 185 -3.40 26.91 -13.63
C GLY A 185 -3.15 28.08 -12.66
N PRO A 186 -2.42 29.13 -13.13
CA PRO A 186 -2.13 30.29 -12.28
C PRO A 186 -3.40 30.94 -11.77
#